data_168499d99590c27c09ea8378724ba017
#
_entry.id   168499d99590c27c09ea8378724ba017
#
_cell.length_a   1.000
_cell.length_b   1.000
_cell.length_c   1.000
_cell.angle_alpha   90.00
_cell.angle_beta   90.00
_cell.angle_gamma   90.00
#
_symmetry.space_group_name_H-M   'P 1'
#
loop_
_entity.id
_entity.type
_entity.pdbx_description
1 polymer ?
#
loop_
_entity_poly.entity_id
_entity_poly.type
_entity_poly.pdbx_seq_one_letter_code
_entity_poly.pdbx_strand_id
1 'polypeptide(L)'
;RRTAKNTKGEYTRVLTNSAEFGVVDQRDYFEKDIANQGNLEGYYIVEKGDYVYNPRISTSAPVGPISRNNVGTGVMSPLYTVFRFDGSDNDFFAHYFKSTHWYHYMRQASSTGARHDRMSITNDDFLGLPLPVSAPKEQQEIADCLSSLDELITEETQKLDALKTHKKGLMQQLFPSPD
;
A
#
# COMPACT_ATOMS: atom_id res chain seq x y z
N ARG A 1 12.17 -9.83 7.35
CA ARG A 1 11.78 -11.26 7.16
C ARG A 1 10.42 -11.40 6.50
N ARG A 2 10.15 -12.55 5.89
CA ARG A 2 8.83 -12.87 5.30
C ARG A 2 7.85 -13.34 6.38
N THR A 3 6.56 -13.14 6.11
CA THR A 3 5.47 -13.59 6.99
C THR A 3 5.07 -15.04 6.73
N ALA A 4 4.33 -15.64 7.68
CA ALA A 4 3.86 -17.02 7.59
C ALA A 4 2.68 -17.16 6.59
N LYS A 5 2.43 -18.39 6.16
CA LYS A 5 1.24 -18.75 5.37
C LYS A 5 0.06 -19.11 6.27
N ASN A 6 -1.14 -18.89 5.76
CA ASN A 6 -2.42 -19.22 6.40
C ASN A 6 -2.76 -20.72 6.32
N THR A 7 -1.80 -21.59 6.65
CA THR A 7 -1.90 -23.06 6.46
C THR A 7 -3.06 -23.71 7.21
N LYS A 8 -3.57 -23.06 8.25
CA LYS A 8 -4.71 -23.55 9.04
C LYS A 8 -6.04 -22.96 8.58
N GLY A 9 -6.04 -22.05 7.60
CA GLY A 9 -7.27 -21.41 7.14
C GLY A 9 -7.97 -20.50 8.16
N GLU A 10 -7.25 -20.07 9.22
CA GLU A 10 -7.83 -19.31 10.33
C GLU A 10 -8.28 -17.89 9.90
N TYR A 11 -7.65 -17.34 8.87
CA TYR A 11 -7.93 -15.98 8.40
C TYR A 11 -8.66 -16.03 7.06
N THR A 12 -9.79 -15.33 6.98
CA THR A 12 -10.67 -15.27 5.79
C THR A 12 -10.75 -13.89 5.17
N ARG A 13 -10.30 -12.84 5.89
CA ARG A 13 -10.26 -11.47 5.38
C ARG A 13 -9.15 -11.32 4.36
N VAL A 14 -9.49 -11.03 3.11
CA VAL A 14 -8.53 -10.88 2.02
C VAL A 14 -8.20 -9.41 1.81
N LEU A 15 -6.90 -9.10 1.80
CA LEU A 15 -6.36 -7.77 1.53
C LEU A 15 -5.73 -7.73 0.14
N THR A 16 -5.66 -6.55 -0.44
CA THR A 16 -4.93 -6.25 -1.69
C THR A 16 -4.05 -5.03 -1.50
N ASN A 17 -3.03 -4.85 -2.35
CA ASN A 17 -2.19 -3.65 -2.35
C ASN A 17 -2.39 -2.87 -3.65
N SER A 18 -3.08 -1.73 -3.54
CA SER A 18 -3.31 -0.78 -4.63
C SER A 18 -2.13 0.20 -4.74
N ALA A 19 -1.81 0.64 -5.96
CA ALA A 19 -0.81 1.69 -6.19
C ALA A 19 -1.29 3.07 -5.69
N GLU A 20 -2.60 3.28 -5.58
CA GLU A 20 -3.20 4.56 -5.18
C GLU A 20 -3.55 4.59 -3.69
N PHE A 21 -4.17 3.51 -3.18
CA PHE A 21 -4.70 3.47 -1.81
C PHE A 21 -3.86 2.64 -0.84
N GLY A 22 -2.76 2.04 -1.32
CA GLY A 22 -1.95 1.14 -0.50
C GLY A 22 -2.70 -0.16 -0.18
N VAL A 23 -2.48 -0.71 1.03
CA VAL A 23 -3.17 -1.93 1.47
C VAL A 23 -4.60 -1.60 1.86
N VAL A 24 -5.55 -2.30 1.23
CA VAL A 24 -7.00 -2.14 1.43
C VAL A 24 -7.70 -3.50 1.51
N ASP A 25 -8.92 -3.52 2.04
CA ASP A 25 -9.77 -4.71 1.97
C ASP A 25 -10.15 -4.98 0.52
N GLN A 26 -10.03 -6.23 0.08
CA GLN A 26 -10.28 -6.59 -1.32
C GLN A 26 -11.75 -6.40 -1.70
N ARG A 27 -12.69 -6.64 -0.78
CA ARG A 27 -14.13 -6.48 -1.02
C ARG A 27 -14.50 -5.02 -1.23
N ASP A 28 -13.95 -4.13 -0.40
CA ASP A 28 -14.22 -2.69 -0.49
C ASP A 28 -13.65 -2.10 -1.79
N TYR A 29 -12.52 -2.66 -2.26
CA TYR A 29 -11.82 -2.14 -3.43
C TYR A 29 -12.42 -2.58 -4.78
N PHE A 30 -12.90 -3.83 -4.89
CA PHE A 30 -13.34 -4.40 -6.16
C PHE A 30 -14.87 -4.55 -6.30
N GLU A 31 -15.66 -4.22 -5.30
CA GLU A 31 -17.11 -4.48 -5.24
C GLU A 31 -17.50 -5.95 -5.55
N LYS A 32 -16.52 -6.86 -5.60
CA LYS A 32 -16.68 -8.29 -5.90
C LYS A 32 -15.66 -9.12 -5.14
N ASP A 33 -16.07 -10.29 -4.68
CA ASP A 33 -15.18 -11.32 -4.15
C ASP A 33 -14.35 -11.91 -5.31
N ILE A 34 -13.12 -11.42 -5.50
CA ILE A 34 -12.18 -11.96 -6.50
C ILE A 34 -11.44 -13.19 -5.96
N ALA A 35 -11.26 -13.26 -4.63
CA ALA A 35 -10.66 -14.43 -4.01
C ALA A 35 -11.67 -15.57 -3.96
N ASN A 36 -11.29 -16.73 -4.50
CA ASN A 36 -12.02 -17.95 -4.29
C ASN A 36 -11.94 -18.29 -2.79
N GLN A 37 -13.02 -18.08 -2.03
CA GLN A 37 -13.08 -18.28 -0.58
C GLN A 37 -12.71 -19.71 -0.15
N GLY A 38 -12.62 -20.66 -1.09
CA GLY A 38 -12.32 -22.07 -0.84
C GLY A 38 -10.84 -22.45 -0.70
N ASN A 39 -9.87 -21.57 -1.00
CA ASN A 39 -8.44 -21.94 -0.93
C ASN A 39 -7.54 -20.76 -0.51
N LEU A 40 -7.63 -20.34 0.74
CA LEU A 40 -6.79 -19.31 1.32
C LEU A 40 -5.58 -19.87 2.09
N GLU A 41 -5.39 -21.19 2.14
CA GLU A 41 -4.30 -21.85 2.90
C GLU A 41 -2.91 -21.49 2.34
N GLY A 42 -2.82 -21.22 1.04
CA GLY A 42 -1.60 -20.78 0.38
C GLY A 42 -1.27 -19.30 0.56
N TYR A 43 -2.20 -18.49 1.07
CA TYR A 43 -2.05 -17.05 1.23
C TYR A 43 -1.11 -16.71 2.39
N TYR A 44 -0.46 -15.55 2.32
CA TYR A 44 0.37 -15.04 3.42
C TYR A 44 -0.48 -14.30 4.45
N ILE A 45 -0.22 -14.54 5.72
CA ILE A 45 -0.79 -13.76 6.83
C ILE A 45 -0.11 -12.40 6.84
N VAL A 46 -0.92 -11.35 6.87
CA VAL A 46 -0.49 -9.96 6.92
C VAL A 46 -1.07 -9.33 8.18
N GLU A 47 -0.21 -8.84 9.06
CA GLU A 47 -0.60 -8.14 10.27
C GLU A 47 -0.48 -6.62 10.09
N LYS A 48 -1.10 -5.85 10.98
CA LYS A 48 -0.90 -4.41 11.01
C LYS A 48 0.58 -4.09 11.21
N GLY A 49 1.13 -3.19 10.39
CA GLY A 49 2.56 -2.85 10.39
C GLY A 49 3.41 -3.63 9.39
N ASP A 50 2.92 -4.74 8.84
CA ASP A 50 3.61 -5.45 7.77
C ASP A 50 3.65 -4.63 6.48
N TYR A 51 4.65 -4.91 5.65
CA TYR A 51 4.80 -4.31 4.33
C TYR A 51 4.43 -5.31 3.24
N VAL A 52 3.82 -4.79 2.18
CA VAL A 52 3.36 -5.58 1.03
C VAL A 52 3.92 -4.99 -0.25
N TYR A 53 4.69 -5.77 -0.98
CA TYR A 53 5.09 -5.45 -2.34
C TYR A 53 4.14 -6.10 -3.34
N ASN A 54 3.56 -5.31 -4.23
CA ASN A 54 2.80 -5.78 -5.38
C ASN A 54 3.67 -5.67 -6.64
N PRO A 55 4.03 -6.78 -7.32
CA PRO A 55 4.88 -6.72 -8.51
C PRO A 55 4.19 -6.10 -9.73
N ARG A 56 2.88 -5.83 -9.67
CA ARG A 56 2.14 -5.25 -10.78
C ARG A 56 2.54 -3.80 -11.00
N ILE A 57 3.00 -3.51 -12.22
CA ILE A 57 3.41 -2.16 -12.61
C ILE A 57 2.22 -1.34 -13.12
N SER A 58 2.30 -0.03 -12.92
CA SER A 58 1.36 0.95 -13.44
C SER A 58 2.09 2.26 -13.72
N THR A 59 1.40 3.24 -14.29
CA THR A 59 1.96 4.58 -14.50
C THR A 59 2.39 5.22 -13.18
N SER A 60 1.61 5.08 -12.12
CA SER A 60 1.90 5.61 -10.78
C SER A 60 2.89 4.77 -9.98
N ALA A 61 3.08 3.49 -10.34
CA ALA A 61 3.99 2.58 -9.66
C ALA A 61 4.79 1.74 -10.70
N PRO A 62 5.79 2.34 -11.36
CA PRO A 62 6.48 1.72 -12.49
C PRO A 62 7.38 0.53 -12.14
N VAL A 63 7.58 0.25 -10.86
CA VAL A 63 8.26 -0.96 -10.34
C VAL A 63 7.36 -1.77 -9.40
N GLY A 64 6.05 -1.45 -9.38
CA GLY A 64 5.09 -1.97 -8.40
C GLY A 64 5.15 -1.20 -7.07
N PRO A 65 4.03 -1.09 -6.33
CA PRO A 65 3.99 -0.38 -5.05
C PRO A 65 4.48 -1.25 -3.89
N ILE A 66 5.12 -0.62 -2.92
CA ILE A 66 5.33 -1.15 -1.57
C ILE A 66 4.53 -0.29 -0.60
N SER A 67 3.67 -0.92 0.19
CA SER A 67 2.82 -0.21 1.15
C SER A 67 2.82 -0.90 2.51
N ARG A 68 2.73 -0.09 3.59
CA ARG A 68 2.52 -0.59 4.95
C ARG A 68 1.05 -0.95 5.15
N ASN A 69 0.79 -2.07 5.80
CA ASN A 69 -0.57 -2.47 6.18
C ASN A 69 -1.03 -1.71 7.42
N ASN A 70 -1.91 -0.75 7.25
CA ASN A 70 -2.55 0.01 8.33
C ASN A 70 -4.00 -0.45 8.61
N VAL A 71 -4.52 -1.40 7.80
CA VAL A 71 -5.93 -1.83 7.83
C VAL A 71 -6.18 -2.86 8.93
N GLY A 72 -5.18 -3.68 9.26
CA GLY A 72 -5.30 -4.75 10.25
C GLY A 72 -5.00 -6.14 9.69
N THR A 73 -5.24 -7.17 10.49
CA THR A 73 -4.89 -8.55 10.12
C THR A 73 -5.79 -9.10 9.02
N GLY A 74 -5.17 -9.76 8.06
CA GLY A 74 -5.82 -10.46 6.96
C GLY A 74 -4.88 -11.38 6.21
N VAL A 75 -5.25 -11.80 5.03
CA VAL A 75 -4.43 -12.63 4.14
C VAL A 75 -4.24 -11.99 2.78
N MET A 76 -3.08 -12.26 2.18
CA MET A 76 -2.67 -11.70 0.91
C MET A 76 -2.28 -12.82 -0.06
N SER A 77 -2.68 -12.69 -1.33
CA SER A 77 -2.35 -13.64 -2.38
C SER A 77 -0.83 -13.90 -2.47
N PRO A 78 -0.40 -15.13 -2.80
CA PRO A 78 1.02 -15.47 -3.01
C PRO A 78 1.71 -14.68 -4.12
N LEU A 79 0.96 -13.95 -4.93
CA LEU A 79 1.50 -13.04 -5.95
C LEU A 79 2.22 -11.82 -5.33
N TYR A 80 1.89 -11.49 -4.07
CA TYR A 80 2.53 -10.39 -3.34
C TYR A 80 3.72 -10.92 -2.53
N THR A 81 4.67 -10.04 -2.26
CA THR A 81 5.70 -10.29 -1.26
C THR A 81 5.32 -9.56 0.02
N VAL A 82 5.06 -10.33 1.08
CA VAL A 82 4.74 -9.78 2.40
C VAL A 82 5.98 -9.91 3.29
N PHE A 83 6.37 -8.81 3.92
CA PHE A 83 7.57 -8.78 4.76
C PHE A 83 7.41 -7.85 5.96
N ARG A 84 8.27 -8.02 6.95
CA ARG A 84 8.28 -7.27 8.22
C ARG A 84 9.68 -6.79 8.54
N PHE A 85 9.80 -5.57 9.02
CA PHE A 85 11.03 -5.08 9.63
C PHE A 85 11.10 -5.51 11.09
N ASP A 86 12.27 -5.97 11.52
CA ASP A 86 12.51 -6.28 12.92
C ASP A 86 12.94 -4.99 13.64
N GLY A 87 12.19 -4.58 14.67
CA GLY A 87 12.57 -3.48 15.56
C GLY A 87 12.23 -2.06 15.10
N SER A 88 11.53 -1.87 13.99
CA SER A 88 11.06 -0.56 13.53
C SER A 88 9.54 -0.55 13.43
N ASP A 89 8.88 0.18 14.32
CA ASP A 89 7.41 0.35 14.33
C ASP A 89 6.99 1.77 13.90
N ASN A 90 7.90 2.55 13.32
CA ASN A 90 7.58 3.88 12.80
C ASN A 90 7.26 3.85 11.29
N ASP A 91 6.74 4.97 10.79
CA ASP A 91 6.37 5.12 9.38
C ASP A 91 7.54 5.51 8.44
N PHE A 92 8.78 5.51 8.93
CA PHE A 92 9.96 5.91 8.14
C PHE A 92 10.05 5.16 6.81
N PHE A 93 9.97 3.83 6.83
CA PHE A 93 10.01 3.05 5.60
C PHE A 93 8.73 3.17 4.78
N ALA A 94 7.57 3.46 5.39
CA ALA A 94 6.35 3.74 4.65
C ALA A 94 6.50 5.01 3.80
N HIS A 95 7.14 6.06 4.33
CA HIS A 95 7.49 7.27 3.58
C HIS A 95 8.60 7.02 2.57
N TYR A 96 9.65 6.26 2.94
CA TYR A 96 10.73 5.90 2.01
C TYR A 96 10.19 5.21 0.75
N PHE A 97 9.28 4.26 0.88
CA PHE A 97 8.70 3.53 -0.25
C PHE A 97 7.73 4.37 -1.10
N LYS A 98 7.27 5.53 -0.64
CA LYS A 98 6.59 6.52 -1.47
C LYS A 98 7.57 7.30 -2.37
N SER A 99 8.88 7.27 -2.10
CA SER A 99 9.91 7.89 -2.92
C SER A 99 10.31 7.00 -4.11
N THR A 100 11.16 7.51 -4.99
CA THR A 100 11.67 6.79 -6.17
C THR A 100 13.08 6.20 -5.97
N HIS A 101 13.70 6.37 -4.80
CA HIS A 101 15.10 6.03 -4.56
C HIS A 101 15.41 4.53 -4.74
N TRP A 102 14.44 3.66 -4.49
CA TRP A 102 14.57 2.21 -4.61
C TRP A 102 14.25 1.68 -6.03
N TYR A 103 13.73 2.51 -6.93
CA TYR A 103 13.30 2.09 -8.27
C TYR A 103 14.44 1.60 -9.15
N HIS A 104 15.62 2.24 -9.04
CA HIS A 104 16.78 1.86 -9.83
C HIS A 104 17.21 0.42 -9.53
N TYR A 105 17.33 0.08 -8.24
CA TYR A 105 17.65 -1.27 -7.82
C TYR A 105 16.62 -2.28 -8.32
N MET A 106 15.33 -2.01 -8.14
CA MET A 106 14.26 -2.92 -8.57
C MET A 106 14.32 -3.20 -10.07
N ARG A 107 14.63 -2.19 -10.89
CA ARG A 107 14.79 -2.39 -12.33
C ARG A 107 16.02 -3.22 -12.70
N GLN A 108 17.10 -3.10 -11.97
CA GLN A 108 18.32 -3.89 -12.20
C GLN A 108 18.16 -5.33 -11.72
N ALA A 109 17.55 -5.54 -10.56
CA ALA A 109 17.39 -6.84 -9.92
C ALA A 109 16.24 -7.66 -10.53
N SER A 110 15.34 -7.03 -11.29
CA SER A 110 14.21 -7.71 -11.91
C SER A 110 14.49 -8.06 -13.36
N SER A 111 13.98 -9.20 -13.81
CA SER A 111 13.80 -9.49 -15.24
C SER A 111 12.37 -9.11 -15.66
N THR A 112 12.22 -8.57 -16.87
CA THR A 112 10.90 -8.45 -17.49
C THR A 112 10.42 -9.85 -17.83
N GLY A 113 9.52 -10.40 -17.01
CA GLY A 113 8.87 -11.67 -17.29
C GLY A 113 8.04 -11.61 -18.58
N ALA A 114 7.58 -12.76 -19.07
CA ALA A 114 6.77 -12.89 -20.27
C ALA A 114 5.44 -12.07 -20.25
N ARG A 115 5.08 -11.53 -19.10
CA ARG A 115 3.97 -10.57 -18.92
C ARG A 115 4.55 -9.19 -18.63
N HIS A 116 4.43 -8.29 -19.58
CA HIS A 116 4.93 -6.91 -19.50
C HIS A 116 4.26 -6.05 -18.41
N ASP A 117 3.29 -6.59 -17.67
CA ASP A 117 2.53 -5.89 -16.63
C ASP A 117 3.06 -6.12 -15.21
N ARG A 118 4.13 -6.92 -15.05
CA ARG A 118 4.70 -7.29 -13.74
C ARG A 118 6.20 -7.36 -13.73
N MET A 119 6.78 -6.93 -12.61
CA MET A 119 8.17 -7.19 -12.27
C MET A 119 8.34 -8.67 -11.93
N SER A 120 9.39 -9.30 -12.46
CA SER A 120 9.83 -10.64 -12.07
C SER A 120 11.12 -10.50 -11.28
N ILE A 121 11.03 -10.60 -9.97
CA ILE A 121 12.14 -10.49 -9.03
C ILE A 121 12.15 -11.70 -8.10
N THR A 122 13.32 -12.28 -7.86
CA THR A 122 13.45 -13.37 -6.88
C THR A 122 13.28 -12.83 -5.46
N ASN A 123 12.97 -13.72 -4.50
CA ASN A 123 12.87 -13.31 -3.10
C ASN A 123 14.20 -12.79 -2.54
N ASP A 124 15.30 -13.42 -2.94
CA ASP A 124 16.63 -13.06 -2.45
C ASP A 124 17.05 -11.70 -3.02
N ASP A 125 16.81 -11.46 -4.31
CA ASP A 125 17.03 -10.14 -4.91
C ASP A 125 16.14 -9.06 -4.28
N PHE A 126 14.87 -9.38 -4.00
CA PHE A 126 13.97 -8.44 -3.34
C PHE A 126 14.44 -8.10 -1.91
N LEU A 127 14.87 -9.10 -1.15
CA LEU A 127 15.40 -8.90 0.21
C LEU A 127 16.79 -8.24 0.23
N GLY A 128 17.49 -8.26 -0.90
CA GLY A 128 18.75 -7.55 -1.13
C GLY A 128 18.57 -6.05 -1.42
N LEU A 129 17.34 -5.52 -1.46
CA LEU A 129 17.07 -4.11 -1.69
C LEU A 129 17.82 -3.23 -0.66
N PRO A 130 18.72 -2.34 -1.10
CA PRO A 130 19.40 -1.41 -0.20
C PRO A 130 18.41 -0.44 0.42
N LEU A 131 18.47 -0.34 1.74
CA LEU A 131 17.61 0.58 2.51
C LEU A 131 18.48 1.65 3.17
N PRO A 132 17.95 2.87 3.35
CA PRO A 132 18.66 3.89 4.11
C PRO A 132 18.79 3.45 5.57
N VAL A 133 19.99 3.58 6.09
CA VAL A 133 20.29 3.29 7.49
C VAL A 133 20.54 4.62 8.22
N SER A 134 19.68 4.94 9.16
CA SER A 134 19.85 6.08 10.06
C SER A 134 19.56 5.64 11.51
N ALA A 135 19.97 6.48 12.47
CA ALA A 135 19.70 6.20 13.88
C ALA A 135 18.18 6.12 14.14
N PRO A 136 17.69 5.25 15.04
CA PRO A 136 16.25 5.12 15.32
C PRO A 136 15.57 6.44 15.66
N LYS A 137 16.25 7.34 16.37
CA LYS A 137 15.75 8.67 16.70
C LYS A 137 15.56 9.53 15.45
N GLU A 138 16.54 9.53 14.55
CA GLU A 138 16.44 10.25 13.27
C GLU A 138 15.31 9.69 12.38
N GLN A 139 15.17 8.36 12.32
CA GLN A 139 14.06 7.74 11.60
C GLN A 139 12.69 8.20 12.16
N GLN A 140 12.58 8.29 13.49
CA GLN A 140 11.35 8.75 14.13
C GLN A 140 11.08 10.23 13.79
N GLU A 141 12.09 11.11 13.91
CA GLU A 141 11.94 12.54 13.61
C GLU A 141 11.53 12.77 12.14
N ILE A 142 12.11 12.02 11.20
CA ILE A 142 11.72 12.08 9.78
C ILE A 142 10.29 11.59 9.59
N ALA A 143 9.94 10.45 10.20
CA ALA A 143 8.59 9.89 10.11
C ALA A 143 7.53 10.85 10.66
N ASP A 144 7.77 11.43 11.83
CA ASP A 144 6.85 12.38 12.48
C ASP A 144 6.65 13.64 11.62
N CYS A 145 7.74 14.19 11.08
CA CYS A 145 7.69 15.35 10.19
C CYS A 145 6.84 15.06 8.94
N LEU A 146 7.08 13.95 8.27
CA LEU A 146 6.35 13.60 7.04
C LEU A 146 4.89 13.21 7.32
N SER A 147 4.63 12.52 8.44
CA SER A 147 3.27 12.17 8.86
C SER A 147 2.44 13.41 9.21
N SER A 148 3.03 14.40 9.89
CA SER A 148 2.34 15.67 10.19
C SER A 148 1.96 16.44 8.91
N LEU A 149 2.78 16.37 7.86
CA LEU A 149 2.43 16.94 6.56
C LEU A 149 1.30 16.16 5.86
N ASP A 150 1.32 14.83 5.92
CA ASP A 150 0.23 14.01 5.38
C ASP A 150 -1.12 14.29 6.10
N GLU A 151 -1.09 14.49 7.42
CA GLU A 151 -2.26 14.91 8.21
C GLU A 151 -2.79 16.27 7.77
N LEU A 152 -1.91 17.26 7.64
CA LEU A 152 -2.28 18.60 7.19
C LEU A 152 -2.88 18.57 5.76
N ILE A 153 -2.28 17.82 4.84
CA ILE A 153 -2.81 17.64 3.48
C ILE A 153 -4.22 17.03 3.52
N THR A 154 -4.43 16.05 4.40
CA THR A 154 -5.71 15.39 4.57
C THR A 154 -6.78 16.36 5.09
N GLU A 155 -6.47 17.15 6.13
CA GLU A 155 -7.36 18.15 6.69
C GLU A 155 -7.74 19.22 5.67
N GLU A 156 -6.77 19.78 4.94
CA GLU A 156 -7.03 20.81 3.93
C GLU A 156 -7.84 20.23 2.74
N THR A 157 -7.61 18.96 2.37
CA THR A 157 -8.42 18.28 1.34
C THR A 157 -9.87 18.14 1.79
N GLN A 158 -10.12 17.74 3.04
CA GLN A 158 -11.47 17.65 3.60
C GLN A 158 -12.17 19.00 3.65
N LYS A 159 -11.47 20.08 4.05
CA LYS A 159 -12.01 21.44 4.01
C LYS A 159 -12.38 21.87 2.59
N LEU A 160 -11.50 21.58 1.62
CA LEU A 160 -11.77 21.89 0.22
C LEU A 160 -13.02 21.17 -0.30
N ASP A 161 -13.19 19.90 0.04
CA ASP A 161 -14.36 19.13 -0.40
C ASP A 161 -15.65 19.57 0.30
N ALA A 162 -15.58 19.96 1.57
CA ALA A 162 -16.69 20.57 2.27
C ALA A 162 -17.11 21.89 1.61
N LEU A 163 -16.15 22.76 1.25
CA LEU A 163 -16.41 24.02 0.55
C LEU A 163 -17.01 23.79 -0.85
N LYS A 164 -16.52 22.80 -1.61
CA LYS A 164 -17.11 22.43 -2.91
C LYS A 164 -18.56 21.98 -2.75
N THR A 165 -18.85 21.16 -1.75
CA THR A 165 -20.20 20.69 -1.43
C THR A 165 -21.11 21.85 -1.04
N HIS A 166 -20.63 22.73 -0.18
CA HIS A 166 -21.38 23.93 0.24
C HIS A 166 -21.68 24.85 -0.95
N LYS A 167 -20.67 25.13 -1.80
CA LYS A 167 -20.86 25.90 -3.03
C LYS A 167 -21.92 25.27 -3.94
N LYS A 168 -21.87 23.96 -4.13
CA LYS A 168 -22.88 23.23 -4.93
C LYS A 168 -24.28 23.41 -4.33
N GLY A 169 -24.44 23.30 -3.02
CA GLY A 169 -25.70 23.53 -2.32
C GLY A 169 -26.26 24.97 -2.53
N LEU A 170 -25.38 25.97 -2.37
CA LEU A 170 -25.75 27.36 -2.62
C LEU A 170 -26.18 27.61 -4.08
N MET A 171 -25.48 27.03 -5.04
CA MET A 171 -25.86 27.13 -6.46
C MET A 171 -27.27 26.59 -6.73
N GLN A 172 -27.67 25.50 -6.09
CA GLN A 172 -29.02 24.93 -6.21
C GLN A 172 -30.09 25.79 -5.54
N GLN A 173 -29.75 26.51 -4.47
CA GLN A 173 -30.67 27.34 -3.75
C GLN A 173 -30.84 28.75 -4.36
N LEU A 174 -29.78 29.31 -4.92
CA LEU A 174 -29.75 30.68 -5.44
C LEU A 174 -30.30 30.83 -6.85
N PHE A 175 -30.27 29.76 -7.64
CA PHE A 175 -30.85 29.77 -9.00
C PHE A 175 -32.18 29.03 -9.03
N PRO A 176 -33.26 29.69 -9.52
CA PRO A 176 -34.56 29.04 -9.64
C PRO A 176 -34.49 27.86 -10.63
N SER A 177 -35.31 26.85 -10.37
CA SER A 177 -35.51 25.77 -11.37
C SER A 177 -36.20 26.38 -12.59
N PRO A 178 -35.83 26.02 -13.81
CA PRO A 178 -36.63 26.35 -15.01
C PRO A 178 -37.99 25.71 -14.86
N ASP A 179 -39.06 26.49 -15.10
CA ASP A 179 -40.44 26.01 -15.18
C ASP A 179 -40.63 25.03 -16.32
#